data_065a6b06fcfebebfbf8d623aa6ff0eaa
#
_entry.id   065a6b06fcfebebfbf8d623aa6ff0eaa
#
_cell.length_a   1.000
_cell.length_b   1.000
_cell.length_c   1.000
_cell.angle_alpha   90.00
_cell.angle_beta   90.00
_cell.angle_gamma   90.00
#
_symmetry.space_group_name_H-M   'P 1'
#
loop_
_entity.id
_entity.type
_entity.pdbx_description
1 polymer ?
#
loop_
_entity_poly.entity_id
_entity_poly.type
_entity_poly.pdbx_seq_one_letter_code
_entity_poly.pdbx_strand_id
1 'polypeptide(L)'
;MKPNTPFVHRNLPRLLLEAREAVMAHTRPSLREHGLSDQQWRVLRVLGEHAQEAAGVETGRVAREAYLLGPSLTGVLARMERDGLITRERCPQDARRTVVRATVLGLDKVQALSLTIEAHYRWMAQHLGKDKLSQLYALLDEVIALETPDMETPEELAEEEEG
;
A
#
# COMPACT_ATOMS: atom_id res chain seq x y z
N MET A 1 -35.16 -11.85 -7.20
CA MET A 1 -35.48 -10.68 -6.35
C MET A 1 -34.23 -9.76 -6.35
N LYS A 2 -34.32 -8.57 -6.96
CA LYS A 2 -33.22 -7.60 -6.87
C LYS A 2 -33.12 -7.16 -5.40
N PRO A 3 -31.91 -7.13 -4.79
CA PRO A 3 -31.77 -6.63 -3.44
C PRO A 3 -32.26 -5.17 -3.43
N ASN A 4 -33.12 -4.86 -2.46
CA ASN A 4 -33.64 -3.50 -2.25
C ASN A 4 -32.50 -2.65 -1.63
N THR A 5 -31.55 -2.25 -2.48
CA THR A 5 -30.46 -1.36 -2.06
C THR A 5 -30.72 0.03 -2.64
N PRO A 6 -30.53 1.10 -1.87
CA PRO A 6 -30.67 2.48 -2.37
C PRO A 6 -29.58 2.88 -3.36
N PHE A 7 -28.56 2.01 -3.56
CA PHE A 7 -27.40 2.32 -4.38
C PHE A 7 -27.59 1.86 -5.82
N VAL A 8 -27.39 2.77 -6.77
CA VAL A 8 -27.44 2.51 -8.21
C VAL A 8 -26.11 1.92 -8.70
N HIS A 9 -25.01 2.37 -8.15
CA HIS A 9 -23.66 1.95 -8.56
C HIS A 9 -23.16 0.76 -7.75
N ARG A 10 -22.28 -0.02 -8.37
CA ARG A 10 -21.52 -1.06 -7.66
C ARG A 10 -20.60 -0.39 -6.64
N ASN A 11 -20.40 -1.03 -5.49
CA ASN A 11 -19.52 -0.54 -4.44
C ASN A 11 -18.06 -0.67 -4.90
N LEU A 12 -17.51 0.39 -5.51
CA LEU A 12 -16.13 0.42 -6.02
C LEU A 12 -15.08 0.21 -4.92
N PRO A 13 -15.15 0.85 -3.74
CA PRO A 13 -14.21 0.58 -2.65
C PRO A 13 -14.15 -0.90 -2.27
N ARG A 14 -15.28 -1.56 -2.18
CA ARG A 14 -15.36 -3.00 -1.90
C ARG A 14 -14.71 -3.83 -3.00
N LEU A 15 -14.98 -3.51 -4.28
CA LEU A 15 -14.37 -4.22 -5.41
C LEU A 15 -12.85 -4.09 -5.42
N LEU A 16 -12.31 -2.90 -5.09
CA LEU A 16 -10.87 -2.69 -4.97
C LEU A 16 -10.26 -3.52 -3.83
N LEU A 17 -10.96 -3.62 -2.70
CA LEU A 17 -10.54 -4.50 -1.60
C LEU A 17 -10.56 -5.97 -2.01
N GLU A 18 -11.63 -6.44 -2.66
CA GLU A 18 -11.75 -7.83 -3.14
C GLU A 18 -10.66 -8.15 -4.17
N ALA A 19 -10.38 -7.24 -5.12
CA ALA A 19 -9.31 -7.39 -6.09
C ALA A 19 -7.93 -7.45 -5.42
N ARG A 20 -7.67 -6.55 -4.46
CA ARG A 20 -6.45 -6.58 -3.65
C ARG A 20 -6.27 -7.92 -2.93
N GLU A 21 -7.32 -8.41 -2.28
CA GLU A 21 -7.26 -9.70 -1.57
C GLU A 21 -6.98 -10.87 -2.52
N ALA A 22 -7.58 -10.88 -3.71
CA ALA A 22 -7.32 -11.89 -4.73
C ALA A 22 -5.84 -11.88 -5.17
N VAL A 23 -5.27 -10.71 -5.44
CA VAL A 23 -3.84 -10.56 -5.77
C VAL A 23 -2.95 -11.00 -4.61
N MET A 24 -3.26 -10.56 -3.40
CA MET A 24 -2.45 -10.88 -2.21
C MET A 24 -2.55 -12.35 -1.77
N ALA A 25 -3.62 -13.06 -2.12
CA ALA A 25 -3.73 -14.48 -1.83
C ALA A 25 -2.58 -15.30 -2.43
N HIS A 26 -2.08 -14.90 -3.60
CA HIS A 26 -0.92 -15.52 -4.24
C HIS A 26 0.42 -15.16 -3.59
N THR A 27 0.51 -13.99 -2.97
CA THR A 27 1.76 -13.47 -2.39
C THR A 27 1.95 -13.90 -0.92
N ARG A 28 0.87 -13.99 -0.15
CA ARG A 28 0.92 -14.28 1.31
C ARG A 28 1.65 -15.58 1.71
N PRO A 29 1.56 -16.69 0.97
CA PRO A 29 2.35 -17.88 1.30
C PRO A 29 3.85 -17.58 1.33
N SER A 30 4.37 -16.92 0.30
CA SER A 30 5.79 -16.53 0.23
C SER A 30 6.18 -15.53 1.32
N LEU A 31 5.31 -14.59 1.68
CA LEU A 31 5.57 -13.70 2.82
C LEU A 31 5.74 -14.49 4.12
N ARG A 32 4.86 -15.46 4.37
CA ARG A 32 4.93 -16.31 5.57
C ARG A 32 6.20 -17.16 5.62
N GLU A 33 6.61 -17.73 4.50
CA GLU A 33 7.87 -18.48 4.38
C GLU A 33 9.09 -17.63 4.75
N HIS A 34 9.03 -16.32 4.48
CA HIS A 34 10.06 -15.36 4.85
C HIS A 34 9.84 -14.71 6.23
N GLY A 35 8.81 -15.15 6.98
CA GLY A 35 8.50 -14.63 8.30
C GLY A 35 7.94 -13.20 8.31
N LEU A 36 7.28 -12.78 7.23
CA LEU A 36 6.76 -11.43 7.06
C LEU A 36 5.22 -11.40 7.06
N SER A 37 4.66 -10.37 7.70
CA SER A 37 3.27 -9.97 7.51
C SER A 37 3.09 -9.05 6.29
N ASP A 38 1.86 -8.89 5.82
CA ASP A 38 1.52 -7.91 4.77
C ASP A 38 2.02 -6.49 5.10
N GLN A 39 1.89 -6.09 6.36
CA GLN A 39 2.30 -4.75 6.81
C GLN A 39 3.81 -4.59 6.79
N GLN A 40 4.56 -5.59 7.28
CA GLN A 40 6.02 -5.58 7.25
C GLN A 40 6.55 -5.58 5.81
N TRP A 41 5.91 -6.36 4.93
CA TRP A 41 6.25 -6.37 3.51
C TRP A 41 6.07 -5.00 2.85
N ARG A 42 4.94 -4.32 3.09
CA ARG A 42 4.71 -2.98 2.55
C ARG A 42 5.78 -1.99 3.00
N VAL A 43 6.17 -2.03 4.27
CA VAL A 43 7.25 -1.19 4.79
C VAL A 43 8.59 -1.54 4.13
N LEU A 44 8.96 -2.83 4.07
CA LEU A 44 10.21 -3.24 3.43
C LEU A 44 10.27 -2.86 1.97
N ARG A 45 9.16 -2.96 1.24
CA ARG A 45 9.09 -2.57 -0.17
C ARG A 45 9.36 -1.08 -0.35
N VAL A 46 8.72 -0.21 0.44
CA VAL A 46 9.01 1.23 0.44
C VAL A 46 10.49 1.49 0.74
N LEU A 47 11.04 0.87 1.77
CA LEU A 47 12.45 1.07 2.13
C LEU A 47 13.41 0.53 1.06
N GLY A 48 13.03 -0.54 0.36
CA GLY A 48 13.79 -1.09 -0.77
C GLY A 48 13.80 -0.16 -1.98
N GLU A 49 12.67 0.47 -2.31
CA GLU A 49 12.54 1.46 -3.38
C GLU A 49 13.39 2.71 -3.10
N HIS A 50 13.58 3.04 -1.82
CA HIS A 50 14.39 4.18 -1.36
C HIS A 50 15.76 3.79 -0.80
N ALA A 51 16.26 2.60 -1.08
CA ALA A 51 17.53 2.07 -0.51
C ALA A 51 18.76 2.94 -0.83
N GLN A 52 18.72 3.72 -1.91
CA GLN A 52 19.80 4.63 -2.31
C GLN A 52 19.76 5.99 -1.59
N GLU A 53 18.71 6.29 -0.85
CA GLU A 53 18.60 7.52 -0.09
C GLU A 53 19.49 7.45 1.17
N ALA A 54 20.67 8.09 1.13
CA ALA A 54 21.63 8.07 2.24
C ALA A 54 21.04 8.61 3.57
N ALA A 55 20.08 9.54 3.49
CA ALA A 55 19.42 10.09 4.66
C ALA A 55 18.43 9.11 5.32
N GLY A 56 18.02 8.03 4.63
CA GLY A 56 16.94 7.15 5.04
C GLY A 56 15.57 7.77 4.80
N VAL A 57 14.50 7.03 5.09
CA VAL A 57 13.11 7.43 4.82
C VAL A 57 12.44 7.87 6.12
N GLU A 58 11.83 9.05 6.12
CA GLU A 58 11.10 9.53 7.29
C GLU A 58 9.89 8.66 7.61
N THR A 59 9.64 8.43 8.90
CA THR A 59 8.52 7.63 9.38
C THR A 59 7.18 8.07 8.80
N GLY A 60 6.93 9.39 8.67
CA GLY A 60 5.72 9.93 8.06
C GLY A 60 5.59 9.59 6.57
N ARG A 61 6.70 9.57 5.84
CA ARG A 61 6.73 9.14 4.44
C ARG A 61 6.46 7.64 4.32
N VAL A 62 7.11 6.83 5.18
CA VAL A 62 6.84 5.39 5.25
C VAL A 62 5.35 5.11 5.51
N ALA A 63 4.73 5.85 6.44
CA ALA A 63 3.29 5.71 6.73
C ALA A 63 2.43 5.94 5.48
N ARG A 64 2.68 7.04 4.76
CA ARG A 64 1.93 7.40 3.55
C ARG A 64 2.13 6.37 2.44
N GLU A 65 3.37 6.04 2.10
CA GLU A 65 3.70 5.17 0.97
C GLU A 65 3.35 3.70 1.24
N ALA A 66 3.45 3.23 2.51
CA ALA A 66 3.00 1.91 2.91
C ALA A 66 1.49 1.83 3.19
N TYR A 67 0.75 2.95 3.11
CA TYR A 67 -0.68 3.03 3.46
C TYR A 67 -0.96 2.43 4.85
N LEU A 68 -0.19 2.84 5.86
CA LEU A 68 -0.35 2.44 7.25
C LEU A 68 -0.67 3.65 8.13
N LEU A 69 -1.69 3.50 8.98
CA LEU A 69 -1.98 4.52 10.00
C LEU A 69 -0.86 4.59 11.03
N GLY A 70 -0.59 5.79 11.57
CA GLY A 70 0.51 6.03 12.50
C GLY A 70 0.62 5.04 13.67
N PRO A 71 -0.46 4.75 14.43
CA PRO A 71 -0.42 3.77 15.52
C PRO A 71 -0.05 2.35 15.05
N SER A 72 -0.60 1.92 13.91
CA SER A 72 -0.27 0.62 13.31
C SER A 72 1.19 0.56 12.85
N LEU A 73 1.69 1.61 12.23
CA LEU A 73 3.08 1.69 11.79
C LEU A 73 4.06 1.58 12.95
N THR A 74 3.80 2.28 14.07
CA THR A 74 4.68 2.25 15.26
C THR A 74 4.90 0.83 15.74
N GLY A 75 3.84 0.03 15.86
CA GLY A 75 3.93 -1.36 16.27
C GLY A 75 4.64 -2.25 15.24
N VAL A 76 4.44 -1.99 13.95
CA VAL A 76 5.13 -2.71 12.86
C VAL A 76 6.62 -2.42 12.90
N LEU A 77 7.02 -1.15 12.96
CA LEU A 77 8.44 -0.75 13.00
C LEU A 77 9.16 -1.30 14.23
N ALA A 78 8.51 -1.29 15.41
CA ALA A 78 9.11 -1.85 16.63
C ALA A 78 9.42 -3.35 16.49
N ARG A 79 8.52 -4.12 15.88
CA ARG A 79 8.76 -5.54 15.60
C ARG A 79 9.86 -5.74 14.57
N MET A 80 9.84 -4.98 13.49
CA MET A 80 10.86 -5.08 12.43
C MET A 80 12.26 -4.72 12.90
N GLU A 81 12.37 -3.73 13.78
CA GLU A 81 13.66 -3.37 14.40
C GLU A 81 14.17 -4.46 15.32
N ARG A 82 13.31 -4.99 16.19
CA ARG A 82 13.65 -6.15 17.06
C ARG A 82 14.10 -7.36 16.24
N ASP A 83 13.45 -7.60 15.09
CA ASP A 83 13.74 -8.72 14.21
C ASP A 83 14.94 -8.43 13.27
N GLY A 84 15.61 -7.28 13.43
CA GLY A 84 16.81 -6.89 12.71
C GLY A 84 16.60 -6.53 11.23
N LEU A 85 15.36 -6.27 10.82
CA LEU A 85 15.01 -5.96 9.42
C LEU A 85 15.23 -4.50 9.06
N ILE A 86 15.18 -3.62 10.06
CA ILE A 86 15.34 -2.17 9.90
C ILE A 86 16.15 -1.59 11.04
N THR A 87 16.66 -0.38 10.83
CA THR A 87 17.16 0.52 11.89
C THR A 87 16.30 1.78 11.91
N ARG A 88 16.20 2.39 13.10
CA ARG A 88 15.55 3.69 13.30
C ARG A 88 16.51 4.64 13.99
N GLU A 89 16.62 5.83 13.46
CA GLU A 89 17.48 6.88 14.00
C GLU A 89 16.73 8.21 14.06
N ARG A 90 17.02 9.02 15.06
CA ARG A 90 16.51 10.39 15.08
C ARG A 90 17.27 11.22 14.06
N CYS A 91 16.53 12.07 13.33
CA CYS A 91 17.17 12.97 12.37
C CYS A 91 18.11 13.94 13.12
N PRO A 92 19.40 14.03 12.72
CA PRO A 92 20.36 14.92 13.38
C PRO A 92 19.96 16.40 13.33
N GLN A 93 19.23 16.81 12.29
CA GLN A 93 18.79 18.19 12.09
C GLN A 93 17.49 18.52 12.84
N ASP A 94 16.66 17.50 13.16
CA ASP A 94 15.40 17.67 13.88
C ASP A 94 15.09 16.41 14.70
N ALA A 95 15.32 16.45 16.00
CA ALA A 95 15.10 15.33 16.91
C ALA A 95 13.61 14.86 17.01
N ARG A 96 12.66 15.63 16.43
CA ARG A 96 11.25 15.23 16.36
C ARG A 96 11.01 14.25 15.21
N ARG A 97 11.93 14.19 14.25
CA ARG A 97 11.81 13.33 13.05
C ARG A 97 12.63 12.06 13.26
N THR A 98 12.05 10.95 12.91
CA THR A 98 12.72 9.65 12.92
C THR A 98 12.83 9.16 11.47
N VAL A 99 14.01 8.70 11.12
CA VAL A 99 14.29 8.07 9.83
C VAL A 99 14.44 6.56 10.00
N VAL A 100 14.03 5.84 8.99
CA VAL A 100 14.03 4.37 8.94
C VAL A 100 14.88 3.93 7.75
N ARG A 101 15.67 2.89 7.96
CA ARG A 101 16.45 2.23 6.89
C ARG A 101 16.26 0.73 6.96
N ALA A 102 16.19 0.08 5.81
CA ALA A 102 16.31 -1.37 5.76
C ALA A 102 17.75 -1.78 6.08
N THR A 103 17.92 -2.84 6.85
CA THR A 103 19.20 -3.50 7.04
C THR A 103 19.54 -4.36 5.84
N VAL A 104 20.76 -4.90 5.79
CA VAL A 104 21.15 -5.89 4.79
C VAL A 104 20.17 -7.07 4.80
N LEU A 105 19.81 -7.58 5.99
CA LEU A 105 18.83 -8.66 6.13
C LEU A 105 17.47 -8.26 5.57
N GLY A 106 17.01 -7.02 5.80
CA GLY A 106 15.76 -6.50 5.24
C GLY A 106 15.80 -6.44 3.72
N LEU A 107 16.89 -5.94 3.14
CA LEU A 107 17.06 -5.85 1.69
C LEU A 107 17.20 -7.24 1.03
N ASP A 108 17.88 -8.20 1.68
CA ASP A 108 17.96 -9.58 1.19
C ASP A 108 16.56 -10.22 1.09
N LYS A 109 15.69 -9.95 2.07
CA LYS A 109 14.28 -10.41 2.00
C LYS A 109 13.52 -9.75 0.87
N VAL A 110 13.71 -8.46 0.62
CA VAL A 110 13.11 -7.76 -0.54
C VAL A 110 13.58 -8.42 -1.83
N GLN A 111 14.87 -8.67 -1.97
CA GLN A 111 15.42 -9.30 -3.17
C GLN A 111 14.90 -10.73 -3.39
N ALA A 112 14.83 -11.53 -2.34
CA ALA A 112 14.33 -12.90 -2.44
C ALA A 112 12.84 -12.94 -2.83
N LEU A 113 12.03 -12.08 -2.21
CA LEU A 113 10.60 -12.01 -2.50
C LEU A 113 10.29 -11.40 -3.85
N SER A 114 11.10 -10.46 -4.36
CA SER A 114 10.88 -9.83 -5.66
C SER A 114 10.79 -10.84 -6.79
N LEU A 115 11.62 -11.87 -6.78
CA LEU A 115 11.61 -12.93 -7.79
C LEU A 115 10.28 -13.69 -7.84
N THR A 116 9.75 -14.04 -6.68
CA THR A 116 8.48 -14.76 -6.57
C THR A 116 7.30 -13.85 -6.95
N ILE A 117 7.31 -12.61 -6.50
CA ILE A 117 6.27 -11.62 -6.80
C ILE A 117 6.25 -11.32 -8.30
N GLU A 118 7.41 -11.13 -8.94
CA GLU A 118 7.49 -10.95 -10.39
C GLU A 118 6.99 -12.17 -11.17
N ALA A 119 7.20 -13.38 -10.65
CA ALA A 119 6.62 -14.58 -11.24
C ALA A 119 5.08 -14.57 -11.18
N HIS A 120 4.49 -14.09 -10.07
CA HIS A 120 3.04 -13.92 -9.95
C HIS A 120 2.49 -12.87 -10.92
N TYR A 121 3.17 -11.73 -11.11
CA TYR A 121 2.77 -10.73 -12.09
C TYR A 121 2.82 -11.27 -13.52
N ARG A 122 3.85 -12.04 -13.87
CA ARG A 122 3.92 -12.73 -15.17
C ARG A 122 2.76 -13.71 -15.36
N TRP A 123 2.45 -14.49 -14.32
CA TRP A 123 1.29 -15.39 -14.35
C TRP A 123 -0.02 -14.63 -14.56
N MET A 124 -0.25 -13.52 -13.84
CA MET A 124 -1.43 -12.67 -14.04
C MET A 124 -1.50 -12.10 -15.46
N ALA A 125 -0.37 -11.64 -15.99
CA ALA A 125 -0.30 -11.11 -17.35
C ALA A 125 -0.62 -12.18 -18.41
N GLN A 126 -0.27 -13.45 -18.18
CA GLN A 126 -0.60 -14.56 -19.05
C GLN A 126 -2.10 -14.91 -19.01
N HIS A 127 -2.72 -14.88 -17.82
CA HIS A 127 -4.12 -15.30 -17.64
C HIS A 127 -5.12 -14.18 -17.93
N LEU A 128 -4.83 -12.96 -17.54
CA LEU A 128 -5.68 -11.80 -17.80
C LEU A 128 -5.48 -11.24 -19.21
N GLY A 129 -4.28 -11.39 -19.76
CA GLY A 129 -3.81 -10.75 -20.97
C GLY A 129 -3.03 -9.47 -20.67
N LYS A 130 -1.90 -9.26 -21.35
CA LYS A 130 -1.01 -8.11 -21.14
C LYS A 130 -1.73 -6.77 -21.35
N ASP A 131 -2.56 -6.68 -22.40
CA ASP A 131 -3.28 -5.44 -22.72
C ASP A 131 -4.31 -5.09 -21.65
N LYS A 132 -5.06 -6.09 -21.15
CA LYS A 132 -6.02 -5.87 -20.06
C LYS A 132 -5.35 -5.49 -18.76
N LEU A 133 -4.20 -6.09 -18.44
CA LEU A 133 -3.43 -5.72 -17.24
C LEU A 133 -2.89 -4.30 -17.36
N SER A 134 -2.41 -3.91 -18.55
CA SER A 134 -1.96 -2.54 -18.82
C SER A 134 -3.09 -1.52 -18.71
N GLN A 135 -4.27 -1.85 -19.24
CA GLN A 135 -5.48 -1.02 -19.09
C GLN A 135 -5.91 -0.90 -17.62
N LEU A 136 -5.83 -1.99 -16.85
CA LEU A 136 -6.14 -1.95 -15.42
C LEU A 136 -5.21 -0.99 -14.67
N TYR A 137 -3.90 -1.02 -14.95
CA TYR A 137 -2.97 -0.07 -14.34
C TYR A 137 -3.33 1.37 -14.70
N ALA A 138 -3.57 1.66 -15.97
CA ALA A 138 -3.95 3.00 -16.41
C ALA A 138 -5.24 3.51 -15.72
N LEU A 139 -6.27 2.67 -15.62
CA LEU A 139 -7.52 3.02 -14.94
C LEU A 139 -7.32 3.24 -13.44
N LEU A 140 -6.47 2.45 -12.79
CA LEU A 140 -6.15 2.66 -11.37
C LEU A 140 -5.37 3.96 -11.16
N ASP A 141 -4.42 4.28 -12.05
CA ASP A 141 -3.68 5.54 -12.00
C ASP A 141 -4.62 6.75 -12.16
N GLU A 142 -5.59 6.67 -13.07
CA GLU A 142 -6.63 7.69 -13.24
C GLU A 142 -7.47 7.86 -11.96
N VAL A 143 -7.92 6.75 -11.36
CA VAL A 143 -8.69 6.79 -10.11
C VAL A 143 -7.88 7.38 -8.95
N ILE A 144 -6.58 7.05 -8.86
CA ILE A 144 -5.67 7.56 -7.83
C ILE A 144 -5.44 9.07 -8.00
N ALA A 145 -5.42 9.55 -9.25
CA ALA A 145 -5.21 10.95 -9.58
C ALA A 145 -6.47 11.81 -9.45
N LEU A 146 -7.64 11.22 -9.21
CA LEU A 146 -8.87 11.99 -9.00
C LEU A 146 -8.74 12.88 -7.77
N GLU A 147 -8.90 14.17 -7.97
CA GLU A 147 -9.08 15.12 -6.89
C GLU A 147 -10.48 14.91 -6.29
N THR A 148 -10.58 14.95 -4.96
CA THR A 148 -11.88 14.91 -4.29
C THR A 148 -12.57 16.25 -4.61
N PRO A 149 -13.72 16.26 -5.31
CA PRO A 149 -14.44 17.51 -5.50
C PRO A 149 -14.82 18.08 -4.13
N ASP A 150 -14.86 19.39 -4.02
CA ASP A 150 -15.54 20.05 -2.91
C ASP A 150 -17.02 19.60 -2.97
N MET A 151 -17.35 18.59 -2.19
CA MET A 151 -18.70 18.08 -2.12
C MET A 151 -19.53 19.08 -1.34
N GLU A 152 -20.55 19.64 -1.99
CA GLU A 152 -21.59 20.41 -1.31
C GLU A 152 -22.14 19.59 -0.14
N THR A 153 -22.29 20.20 0.99
CA THR A 153 -22.84 19.53 2.16
C THR A 153 -24.30 19.17 1.89
N PRO A 154 -24.85 18.13 2.55
CA PRO A 154 -26.31 17.83 2.43
C PRO A 154 -27.23 19.01 2.72
N GLU A 155 -26.75 20.00 3.47
CA GLU A 155 -27.47 21.24 3.78
C GLU A 155 -27.51 22.19 2.56
N GLU A 156 -26.38 22.32 1.83
CA GLU A 156 -26.31 23.14 0.60
C GLU A 156 -27.17 22.55 -0.53
N LEU A 157 -27.20 21.21 -0.67
CA LEU A 157 -28.06 20.52 -1.64
C LEU A 157 -29.56 20.65 -1.33
N ALA A 158 -29.93 20.77 -0.04
CA ALA A 158 -31.34 20.94 0.36
C ALA A 158 -31.84 22.35 0.07
N GLU A 159 -30.99 23.38 0.10
CA GLU A 159 -31.36 24.76 -0.19
C GLU A 159 -31.61 25.00 -1.69
N GLU A 160 -30.97 24.24 -2.59
CA GLU A 160 -31.22 24.35 -4.05
C GLU A 160 -32.54 23.68 -4.49
N GLU A 161 -33.06 22.71 -3.75
CA GLU A 161 -34.38 22.10 -4.07
C GLU A 161 -35.59 22.95 -3.60
N GLU A 162 -35.41 23.92 -2.70
CA GLU A 162 -36.50 24.80 -2.20
C GLU A 162 -36.58 26.18 -2.91
N GLY A 163 -35.71 26.49 -3.88
CA GLY A 163 -35.66 27.72 -4.64
C GLY A 163 -36.19 27.58 -6.05
#